data_54621d895d977f8a614a3cdf9b5726bf
#
_entry.id   54621d895d977f8a614a3cdf9b5726bf
#
_cell.length_a   1.000
_cell.length_b   1.000
_cell.length_c   1.000
_cell.angle_alpha   90.00
_cell.angle_beta   90.00
_cell.angle_gamma   90.00
#
_symmetry.space_group_name_H-M   'P 1'
#
loop_
_entity.id
_entity.type
_entity.pdbx_description
1 polymer ?
#
loop_
_entity_poly.entity_id
_entity_poly.type
_entity_poly.pdbx_seq_one_letter_code
_entity_poly.pdbx_strand_id
1 'polypeptide(L)'
;MLAQSVPLMLVLFLLFPRVQGPLWGMPSDAFAGISGLSDRMSPGTLNKLVFSEDVAFRAEFQGPVPPPNRLYWRGPVMWDFDGLTWHMTPLPGRGTTELARAENAVRYTVTIEPHTRRWLFALDMAGSLPPRAVLTADHQMLSIAPVNARQRYEVTSHLDYSNTVATPNQLRRALTLPPGYNPRSLELGASLRARHNGNEPITNIRVVDGGRQDFCGDD
;
A
#
# COMPACT_ATOMS: atom_id res chain seq x y z
N MET A 1 -39.26 17.58 45.86
CA MET A 1 -38.31 17.90 44.75
C MET A 1 -37.97 16.67 43.90
N LEU A 2 -37.64 15.50 44.44
CA LEU A 2 -37.36 14.29 43.68
C LEU A 2 -38.54 13.80 42.81
N ALA A 3 -39.79 13.95 43.26
CA ALA A 3 -40.97 13.52 42.49
C ALA A 3 -41.24 14.37 41.22
N GLN A 4 -40.68 15.56 41.12
CA GLN A 4 -40.84 16.46 39.96
C GLN A 4 -39.72 16.28 38.95
N SER A 5 -38.54 15.76 39.36
CA SER A 5 -37.41 15.51 38.46
C SER A 5 -37.60 14.26 37.60
N VAL A 6 -38.34 13.25 38.07
CA VAL A 6 -38.59 12.01 37.34
C VAL A 6 -39.36 12.23 36.05
N PRO A 7 -40.53 12.94 36.02
CA PRO A 7 -41.25 13.18 34.77
C PRO A 7 -40.43 14.07 33.79
N LEU A 8 -39.69 15.06 34.30
CA LEU A 8 -38.86 15.90 33.45
C LEU A 8 -37.71 15.07 32.79
N MET A 9 -37.08 14.19 33.55
CA MET A 9 -36.09 13.26 33.04
C MET A 9 -36.66 12.34 31.97
N LEU A 10 -37.87 11.85 32.14
CA LEU A 10 -38.54 10.96 31.21
C LEU A 10 -38.93 11.68 29.91
N VAL A 11 -39.38 12.93 30.00
CA VAL A 11 -39.67 13.79 28.85
C VAL A 11 -38.38 14.10 28.07
N LEU A 12 -37.32 14.48 28.74
CA LEU A 12 -36.02 14.71 28.10
C LEU A 12 -35.45 13.43 27.44
N PHE A 13 -35.62 12.28 28.09
CA PHE A 13 -35.17 10.99 27.55
C PHE A 13 -35.94 10.57 26.28
N LEU A 14 -37.23 10.94 26.17
CA LEU A 14 -38.05 10.68 24.98
C LEU A 14 -37.89 11.71 23.87
N LEU A 15 -37.61 12.97 24.22
CA LEU A 15 -37.45 14.07 23.25
C LEU A 15 -36.03 14.10 22.64
N PHE A 16 -35.00 13.66 23.38
CA PHE A 16 -33.68 13.60 22.79
C PHE A 16 -33.61 12.47 21.77
N PRO A 17 -33.39 12.78 20.47
CA PRO A 17 -33.21 11.75 19.46
C PRO A 17 -32.06 10.89 19.89
N ARG A 18 -32.27 9.59 19.98
CA ARG A 18 -31.22 8.61 20.16
C ARG A 18 -30.36 8.60 18.89
N VAL A 19 -29.34 9.43 18.88
CA VAL A 19 -28.31 9.35 17.83
C VAL A 19 -27.63 8.02 18.02
N GLN A 20 -27.94 7.07 17.13
CA GLN A 20 -27.25 5.78 17.09
C GLN A 20 -25.86 6.02 16.51
N GLY A 21 -24.91 6.28 17.37
CA GLY A 21 -23.53 6.50 17.03
C GLY A 21 -22.83 7.35 18.10
N PRO A 22 -21.52 7.28 18.23
CA PRO A 22 -20.79 8.18 19.10
C PRO A 22 -20.99 9.61 18.58
N LEU A 23 -21.42 10.52 19.47
CA LEU A 23 -21.61 11.97 19.19
C LEU A 23 -20.32 12.64 18.69
N TRP A 24 -19.23 11.97 18.84
CA TRP A 24 -17.92 12.25 18.29
C TRP A 24 -17.71 11.31 17.12
N GLY A 25 -18.28 11.63 15.97
CA GLY A 25 -17.94 10.94 14.72
C GLY A 25 -16.43 11.11 14.53
N MET A 26 -15.67 10.04 14.75
CA MET A 26 -14.27 10.04 14.34
C MET A 26 -14.25 10.35 12.84
N PRO A 27 -13.47 11.33 12.40
CA PRO A 27 -13.26 11.55 10.97
C PRO A 27 -12.90 10.22 10.31
N SER A 28 -13.36 9.98 9.08
CA SER A 28 -13.02 8.77 8.31
C SER A 28 -11.51 8.50 8.27
N ASP A 29 -10.72 9.53 8.47
CA ASP A 29 -9.25 9.47 8.56
C ASP A 29 -8.72 8.89 9.89
N ALA A 30 -9.56 8.81 10.93
CA ALA A 30 -9.15 8.16 12.19
C ALA A 30 -8.92 6.65 12.02
N PHE A 31 -9.63 6.01 11.09
CA PHE A 31 -9.39 4.61 10.74
C PHE A 31 -8.21 4.43 9.77
N ALA A 32 -7.87 5.44 8.97
CA ALA A 32 -6.68 5.44 8.15
C ALA A 32 -5.38 5.44 9.00
N GLY A 33 -5.44 5.99 10.22
CA GLY A 33 -4.35 5.96 11.18
C GLY A 33 -4.16 4.62 11.88
N ILE A 34 -5.20 3.80 11.99
CA ILE A 34 -5.15 2.51 12.69
C ILE A 34 -4.51 1.43 11.84
N SER A 35 -4.68 1.46 10.52
CA SER A 35 -4.16 0.43 9.62
C SER A 35 -2.84 0.79 8.92
N GLY A 36 -2.33 1.99 9.11
CA GLY A 36 -1.13 2.45 8.43
C GLY A 36 -1.27 2.59 6.90
N LEU A 37 -2.45 2.36 6.37
CA LEU A 37 -2.72 2.31 4.94
C LEU A 37 -3.47 3.56 4.49
N SER A 38 -2.84 4.35 3.65
CA SER A 38 -3.41 5.54 3.02
C SER A 38 -3.27 5.49 1.51
N ASP A 39 -4.21 6.10 0.80
CA ASP A 39 -4.13 6.38 -0.64
C ASP A 39 -3.17 7.52 -0.96
N ARG A 40 -2.56 8.12 0.07
CA ARG A 40 -1.60 9.20 -0.03
C ARG A 40 -0.42 8.94 0.88
N MET A 41 0.76 9.28 0.40
CA MET A 41 1.99 9.20 1.18
C MET A 41 2.73 10.52 1.07
N SER A 42 2.91 11.18 2.20
CA SER A 42 3.72 12.40 2.30
C SER A 42 4.85 12.21 3.32
N PRO A 43 6.02 12.79 3.09
CA PRO A 43 7.05 12.87 4.12
C PRO A 43 6.45 13.49 5.40
N GLY A 44 6.67 12.90 6.55
CA GLY A 44 6.11 13.36 7.84
C GLY A 44 4.81 12.68 8.26
N THR A 45 3.95 12.21 7.36
CA THR A 45 2.81 11.35 7.75
C THR A 45 3.25 9.96 8.16
N LEU A 46 4.38 9.50 7.63
CA LEU A 46 4.99 8.21 7.97
C LEU A 46 5.40 8.12 9.45
N ASN A 47 5.79 9.21 10.08
CA ASN A 47 6.23 9.20 11.48
C ASN A 47 5.14 8.70 12.44
N LYS A 48 3.86 8.98 12.18
CA LYS A 48 2.76 8.48 13.00
C LYS A 48 2.51 6.98 12.81
N LEU A 49 2.83 6.45 11.63
CA LEU A 49 2.61 5.05 11.26
C LEU A 49 3.70 4.13 11.81
N VAL A 50 4.92 4.62 11.88
CA VAL A 50 6.08 3.87 12.42
C VAL A 50 5.89 3.53 13.90
N PHE A 51 5.10 4.31 14.64
CA PHE A 51 4.83 4.09 16.06
C PHE A 51 3.54 3.31 16.34
N SER A 52 2.81 2.84 15.32
CA SER A 52 1.65 1.98 15.54
C SER A 52 2.11 0.53 15.73
N GLU A 53 1.77 -0.05 16.86
CA GLU A 53 1.97 -1.47 17.17
C GLU A 53 0.78 -2.34 16.77
N ASP A 54 -0.22 -1.76 16.13
CA ASP A 54 -1.41 -2.47 15.72
C ASP A 54 -1.10 -3.50 14.62
N VAL A 55 -1.66 -4.68 14.77
CA VAL A 55 -1.49 -5.74 13.78
C VAL A 55 -2.37 -5.46 12.57
N ALA A 56 -1.77 -5.14 11.42
CA ALA A 56 -2.48 -4.94 10.17
C ALA A 56 -2.95 -6.28 9.56
N PHE A 57 -2.10 -7.28 9.58
CA PHE A 57 -2.40 -8.65 9.11
C PHE A 57 -1.44 -9.67 9.71
N ARG A 58 -1.79 -10.94 9.58
CA ARG A 58 -0.93 -12.10 9.93
C ARG A 58 -0.81 -13.00 8.72
N ALA A 59 0.38 -13.59 8.52
CA ALA A 59 0.63 -14.56 7.47
C ALA A 59 1.12 -15.87 8.08
N GLU A 60 0.51 -16.97 7.66
CA GLU A 60 0.86 -18.34 8.04
C GLU A 60 1.37 -19.08 6.81
N PHE A 61 2.64 -19.42 6.77
CA PHE A 61 3.27 -20.10 5.65
C PHE A 61 3.01 -21.62 5.69
N GLN A 62 2.70 -22.20 4.53
CA GLN A 62 2.53 -23.65 4.36
C GLN A 62 3.85 -24.33 3.98
N GLY A 63 4.94 -23.96 4.65
CA GLY A 63 6.27 -24.46 4.37
C GLY A 63 7.32 -23.60 5.08
N PRO A 64 8.58 -23.66 4.63
CA PRO A 64 9.63 -22.84 5.19
C PRO A 64 9.30 -21.35 5.04
N VAL A 65 9.49 -20.59 6.11
CA VAL A 65 9.32 -19.13 6.07
C VAL A 65 10.47 -18.53 5.27
N PRO A 66 10.19 -17.70 4.26
CA PRO A 66 11.25 -17.00 3.53
C PRO A 66 12.09 -16.12 4.46
N PRO A 67 13.36 -15.89 4.14
CA PRO A 67 14.22 -15.03 4.95
C PRO A 67 13.67 -13.58 4.95
N PRO A 68 13.93 -12.80 6.02
CA PRO A 68 13.34 -11.47 6.20
C PRO A 68 13.55 -10.49 5.04
N ASN A 69 14.68 -10.57 4.35
CA ASN A 69 14.97 -9.75 3.17
C ASN A 69 14.14 -10.10 1.92
N ARG A 70 13.41 -11.22 1.95
CA ARG A 70 12.50 -11.67 0.91
C ARG A 70 11.01 -11.47 1.29
N LEU A 71 10.73 -10.95 2.48
CA LEU A 71 9.38 -10.71 2.99
C LEU A 71 8.88 -9.31 2.58
N TYR A 72 8.83 -9.02 1.29
CA TYR A 72 8.25 -7.79 0.77
C TYR A 72 6.74 -7.97 0.54
N TRP A 73 5.92 -7.30 1.33
CA TRP A 73 4.46 -7.33 1.19
C TRP A 73 3.98 -6.18 0.31
N ARG A 74 3.45 -6.53 -0.86
CA ARG A 74 2.95 -5.54 -1.80
C ARG A 74 1.64 -4.94 -1.29
N GLY A 75 1.69 -3.65 -1.03
CA GLY A 75 0.55 -2.83 -0.65
C GLY A 75 0.10 -1.89 -1.79
N PRO A 76 -0.47 -0.73 -1.45
CA PRO A 76 -0.82 0.30 -2.42
C PRO A 76 0.38 0.76 -3.25
N VAL A 77 0.21 0.85 -4.57
CA VAL A 77 1.20 1.39 -5.49
C VAL A 77 0.79 2.81 -5.86
N MET A 78 1.69 3.75 -5.72
CA MET A 78 1.46 5.17 -5.95
C MET A 78 2.17 5.61 -7.22
N TRP A 79 1.42 6.22 -8.13
CA TRP A 79 1.92 6.60 -9.46
C TRP A 79 2.10 8.10 -9.64
N ASP A 80 1.31 8.90 -8.96
CA ASP A 80 1.29 10.33 -9.17
C ASP A 80 1.92 11.06 -7.99
N PHE A 81 2.89 11.92 -8.31
CA PHE A 81 3.61 12.73 -7.34
C PHE A 81 3.37 14.21 -7.64
N ASP A 82 2.85 14.95 -6.67
CA ASP A 82 2.57 16.40 -6.81
C ASP A 82 3.74 17.30 -6.37
N GLY A 83 4.86 16.71 -5.96
CA GLY A 83 6.03 17.41 -5.44
C GLY A 83 6.22 17.25 -3.93
N LEU A 84 5.17 16.91 -3.20
CA LEU A 84 5.16 16.70 -1.75
C LEU A 84 4.50 15.38 -1.37
N THR A 85 3.46 14.99 -2.10
CA THR A 85 2.61 13.84 -1.79
C THR A 85 2.55 12.89 -2.97
N TRP A 86 2.67 11.62 -2.68
CA TRP A 86 2.36 10.54 -3.61
C TRP A 86 0.89 10.17 -3.51
N HIS A 87 0.23 10.01 -4.64
CA HIS A 87 -1.18 9.64 -4.76
C HIS A 87 -1.34 8.30 -5.45
N MET A 88 -2.27 7.52 -4.94
CA MET A 88 -2.68 6.29 -5.59
C MET A 88 -3.70 6.60 -6.68
N THR A 89 -3.30 6.46 -7.93
CA THR A 89 -4.21 6.49 -9.07
C THR A 89 -4.07 5.15 -9.78
N PRO A 90 -5.10 4.32 -9.79
CA PRO A 90 -5.04 3.00 -10.40
C PRO A 90 -4.62 3.09 -11.88
N LEU A 91 -3.75 2.18 -12.31
CA LEU A 91 -3.49 2.01 -13.73
C LEU A 91 -4.71 1.38 -14.39
N PRO A 92 -5.07 1.82 -15.60
CA PRO A 92 -6.13 1.18 -16.36
C PRO A 92 -5.73 -0.25 -16.74
N GLY A 93 -6.70 -1.15 -16.68
CA GLY A 93 -6.51 -2.56 -17.03
C GLY A 93 -6.45 -3.50 -15.84
N ARG A 94 -6.46 -4.78 -16.14
CA ARG A 94 -6.26 -5.85 -15.17
C ARG A 94 -4.86 -6.39 -15.27
N GLY A 95 -4.27 -6.71 -14.14
CA GLY A 95 -3.03 -7.46 -14.07
C GLY A 95 -3.27 -8.94 -14.37
N THR A 96 -2.19 -9.64 -14.65
CA THR A 96 -2.18 -11.08 -14.79
C THR A 96 -1.34 -11.70 -13.68
N THR A 97 -1.72 -12.90 -13.27
CA THR A 97 -0.88 -13.75 -12.41
C THR A 97 0.14 -14.57 -13.22
N GLU A 98 0.03 -14.51 -14.56
CA GLU A 98 1.00 -15.14 -15.45
C GLU A 98 2.23 -14.24 -15.56
N LEU A 99 3.35 -14.77 -15.12
CA LEU A 99 4.66 -14.13 -15.16
C LEU A 99 5.50 -14.78 -16.27
N ALA A 100 6.35 -14.03 -16.91
CA ALA A 100 7.23 -14.56 -17.97
C ALA A 100 8.17 -15.65 -17.43
N ARG A 101 8.60 -15.50 -16.18
CA ARG A 101 9.30 -16.51 -15.40
C ARG A 101 8.76 -16.45 -13.97
N ALA A 102 8.49 -17.59 -13.36
CA ALA A 102 7.98 -17.69 -12.01
C ALA A 102 8.58 -18.91 -11.33
N GLU A 103 9.43 -18.69 -10.36
CA GLU A 103 10.10 -19.73 -9.58
C GLU A 103 9.89 -19.48 -8.08
N ASN A 104 10.28 -20.44 -7.26
CA ASN A 104 10.20 -20.34 -5.80
C ASN A 104 8.81 -19.93 -5.32
N ALA A 105 7.80 -20.73 -5.69
CA ALA A 105 6.43 -20.52 -5.26
C ALA A 105 6.29 -20.74 -3.74
N VAL A 106 5.72 -19.77 -3.07
CA VAL A 106 5.44 -19.81 -1.63
C VAL A 106 3.94 -19.71 -1.40
N ARG A 107 3.38 -20.70 -0.71
CA ARG A 107 1.95 -20.74 -0.35
C ARG A 107 1.78 -20.32 1.11
N TYR A 108 0.80 -19.47 1.35
CA TYR A 108 0.52 -18.95 2.69
C TYR A 108 -0.94 -18.52 2.81
N THR A 109 -1.39 -18.41 4.05
CA THR A 109 -2.70 -17.88 4.40
C THR A 109 -2.52 -16.52 5.07
N VAL A 110 -3.24 -15.51 4.60
CA VAL A 110 -3.28 -14.18 5.22
C VAL A 110 -4.57 -14.01 6.00
N THR A 111 -4.46 -13.53 7.22
CA THR A 111 -5.58 -13.04 8.02
C THR A 111 -5.42 -11.53 8.17
N ILE A 112 -6.26 -10.77 7.46
CA ILE A 112 -6.23 -9.31 7.44
C ILE A 112 -7.26 -8.74 8.40
N GLU A 113 -6.86 -7.69 9.14
CA GLU A 113 -7.76 -6.94 10.02
C GLU A 113 -8.61 -5.93 9.21
N PRO A 114 -9.78 -5.52 9.70
CA PRO A 114 -10.64 -4.54 9.02
C PRO A 114 -9.91 -3.20 8.86
N HIS A 115 -9.96 -2.64 7.65
CA HIS A 115 -9.34 -1.34 7.36
C HIS A 115 -10.19 -0.46 6.44
N THR A 116 -11.42 -0.85 6.14
CA THR A 116 -12.41 -0.11 5.34
C THR A 116 -12.01 0.19 3.89
N ARG A 117 -10.82 -0.24 3.46
CA ARG A 117 -10.31 -0.14 2.09
C ARG A 117 -10.45 -1.48 1.37
N ARG A 118 -10.08 -1.51 0.10
CA ARG A 118 -10.18 -2.71 -0.73
C ARG A 118 -8.86 -3.48 -0.85
N TRP A 119 -7.80 -3.03 -0.21
CA TRP A 119 -6.47 -3.62 -0.37
C TRP A 119 -6.37 -4.99 0.30
N LEU A 120 -5.76 -5.91 -0.41
CA LEU A 120 -5.30 -7.19 0.09
C LEU A 120 -3.80 -7.27 -0.10
N PHE A 121 -3.12 -7.94 0.80
CA PHE A 121 -1.67 -8.08 0.74
C PHE A 121 -1.27 -9.39 0.11
N ALA A 122 -0.27 -9.34 -0.76
CA ALA A 122 0.44 -10.48 -1.25
C ALA A 122 1.94 -10.30 -1.04
N LEU A 123 2.62 -11.41 -0.82
CA LEU A 123 4.07 -11.43 -0.75
C LEU A 123 4.61 -11.28 -2.17
N ASP A 124 5.22 -10.14 -2.44
CA ASP A 124 5.80 -9.76 -3.73
C ASP A 124 4.84 -9.96 -4.93
N MET A 125 5.00 -10.98 -5.75
CA MET A 125 4.17 -11.22 -6.94
C MET A 125 3.16 -12.36 -6.71
N ALA A 126 1.89 -11.99 -6.65
CA ALA A 126 0.81 -12.95 -6.52
C ALA A 126 0.70 -13.84 -7.77
N GLY A 127 0.90 -15.14 -7.58
CA GLY A 127 0.69 -16.19 -8.59
C GLY A 127 -0.72 -16.78 -8.56
N SER A 128 -1.50 -16.49 -7.51
CA SER A 128 -2.91 -16.86 -7.41
C SER A 128 -3.72 -15.75 -6.74
N LEU A 129 -5.01 -15.69 -7.05
CA LEU A 129 -5.93 -14.75 -6.45
C LEU A 129 -6.96 -15.47 -5.58
N PRO A 130 -7.28 -14.95 -4.40
CA PRO A 130 -8.38 -15.45 -3.60
C PRO A 130 -9.73 -15.13 -4.28
N PRO A 131 -10.80 -15.84 -3.90
CA PRO A 131 -12.14 -15.53 -4.39
C PRO A 131 -12.51 -14.07 -4.11
N ARG A 132 -13.17 -13.44 -5.07
CA ARG A 132 -13.61 -12.03 -4.99
C ARG A 132 -12.45 -11.02 -4.87
N ALA A 133 -11.28 -11.36 -5.39
CA ALA A 133 -10.16 -10.45 -5.55
C ALA A 133 -9.89 -10.19 -7.03
N VAL A 134 -9.30 -9.05 -7.31
CA VAL A 134 -8.81 -8.66 -8.63
C VAL A 134 -7.36 -8.19 -8.51
N LEU A 135 -6.58 -8.42 -9.56
CA LEU A 135 -5.24 -7.87 -9.69
C LEU A 135 -5.30 -6.66 -10.61
N THR A 136 -4.68 -5.59 -10.20
CA THR A 136 -4.52 -4.38 -11.02
C THR A 136 -3.33 -4.54 -11.98
N ALA A 137 -3.22 -3.65 -12.97
CA ALA A 137 -2.12 -3.69 -13.94
C ALA A 137 -0.74 -3.45 -13.31
N ASP A 138 -0.68 -2.91 -12.11
CA ASP A 138 0.51 -2.72 -11.29
C ASP A 138 0.67 -3.79 -10.18
N HIS A 139 0.01 -4.93 -10.38
CA HIS A 139 0.08 -6.10 -9.51
C HIS A 139 -0.36 -5.85 -8.06
N GLN A 140 -1.19 -4.84 -7.79
CA GLN A 140 -1.90 -4.73 -6.52
C GLN A 140 -3.06 -5.71 -6.47
N MET A 141 -3.24 -6.37 -5.34
CA MET A 141 -4.38 -7.22 -5.09
C MET A 141 -5.48 -6.43 -4.37
N LEU A 142 -6.67 -6.39 -4.95
CA LEU A 142 -7.82 -5.67 -4.41
C LEU A 142 -9.01 -6.60 -4.21
N SER A 143 -9.67 -6.47 -3.07
CA SER A 143 -11.00 -7.07 -2.86
C SER A 143 -12.06 -6.36 -3.71
N ILE A 144 -13.10 -7.08 -4.14
CA ILE A 144 -14.26 -6.49 -4.82
C ILE A 144 -15.00 -5.52 -3.90
N ALA A 145 -15.08 -5.83 -2.59
CA ALA A 145 -15.72 -4.99 -1.59
C ALA A 145 -14.69 -4.49 -0.54
N PRO A 146 -14.98 -3.39 0.16
CA PRO A 146 -14.15 -2.96 1.28
C PRO A 146 -14.02 -4.03 2.37
N VAL A 147 -12.84 -4.11 2.99
CA VAL A 147 -12.54 -5.02 4.09
C VAL A 147 -13.07 -4.43 5.39
N ASN A 148 -14.34 -4.67 5.67
CA ASN A 148 -15.02 -4.16 6.88
C ASN A 148 -15.04 -5.16 8.03
N ALA A 149 -14.61 -6.39 7.79
CA ALA A 149 -14.48 -7.45 8.79
C ALA A 149 -13.17 -8.21 8.55
N ARG A 150 -12.69 -8.87 9.61
CA ARG A 150 -11.52 -9.74 9.49
C ARG A 150 -11.77 -10.78 8.40
N GLN A 151 -10.82 -10.92 7.49
CA GLN A 151 -10.89 -11.87 6.37
C GLN A 151 -9.67 -12.77 6.37
N ARG A 152 -9.89 -14.03 5.98
CA ARG A 152 -8.84 -15.01 5.77
C ARG A 152 -8.87 -15.47 4.32
N TYR A 153 -7.69 -15.47 3.68
CA TYR A 153 -7.56 -15.90 2.30
C TYR A 153 -6.19 -16.57 2.05
N GLU A 154 -6.15 -17.46 1.07
CA GLU A 154 -4.93 -18.13 0.64
C GLU A 154 -4.37 -17.47 -0.62
N VAL A 155 -3.05 -17.38 -0.67
CA VAL A 155 -2.31 -16.87 -1.83
C VAL A 155 -1.07 -17.74 -2.05
N THR A 156 -0.75 -17.94 -3.32
CA THR A 156 0.56 -18.42 -3.74
C THR A 156 1.28 -17.26 -4.40
N SER A 157 2.50 -16.98 -3.97
CA SER A 157 3.34 -15.92 -4.55
C SER A 157 4.65 -16.49 -5.08
N HIS A 158 5.25 -15.78 -6.02
CA HIS A 158 6.54 -16.13 -6.60
C HIS A 158 7.58 -15.11 -6.12
N LEU A 159 8.68 -15.59 -5.56
CA LEU A 159 9.76 -14.76 -5.05
C LEU A 159 10.84 -14.48 -6.09
N ASP A 160 10.96 -15.38 -7.09
CA ASP A 160 11.85 -15.20 -8.22
C ASP A 160 11.01 -15.16 -9.49
N TYR A 161 11.00 -13.99 -10.13
CA TYR A 161 10.16 -13.76 -11.30
C TYR A 161 10.83 -12.76 -12.24
N SER A 162 10.46 -12.84 -13.50
CA SER A 162 10.63 -11.72 -14.43
C SER A 162 9.25 -11.25 -14.89
N ASN A 163 9.08 -9.96 -14.91
CA ASN A 163 7.83 -9.34 -15.37
C ASN A 163 8.03 -8.75 -16.77
N THR A 164 6.92 -8.51 -17.45
CA THR A 164 6.92 -7.84 -18.75
C THR A 164 7.43 -6.41 -18.59
N VAL A 165 8.19 -5.94 -19.55
CA VAL A 165 8.66 -4.55 -19.57
C VAL A 165 7.47 -3.59 -19.49
N ALA A 166 7.60 -2.56 -18.68
CA ALA A 166 6.59 -1.51 -18.55
C ALA A 166 6.26 -0.88 -19.92
N THR A 167 5.00 -0.59 -20.15
CA THR A 167 4.57 0.07 -21.40
C THR A 167 5.15 1.49 -21.47
N PRO A 168 5.35 2.05 -22.69
CA PRO A 168 5.85 3.42 -22.84
C PRO A 168 5.03 4.47 -22.10
N ASN A 169 3.73 4.23 -21.93
CA ASN A 169 2.85 5.12 -21.17
C ASN A 169 3.11 5.03 -19.65
N GLN A 170 3.31 3.82 -19.14
CA GLN A 170 3.68 3.60 -17.73
C GLN A 170 5.04 4.24 -17.43
N LEU A 171 6.03 4.06 -18.31
CA LEU A 171 7.34 4.68 -18.16
C LEU A 171 7.26 6.20 -18.16
N ARG A 172 6.52 6.79 -19.10
CA ARG A 172 6.33 8.25 -19.14
C ARG A 172 5.70 8.76 -17.85
N ARG A 173 4.64 8.10 -17.36
CA ARG A 173 3.96 8.48 -16.13
C ARG A 173 4.89 8.38 -14.92
N ALA A 174 5.63 7.29 -14.79
CA ALA A 174 6.58 7.07 -13.71
C ALA A 174 7.72 8.08 -13.68
N LEU A 175 8.10 8.63 -14.85
CA LEU A 175 9.18 9.62 -15.00
C LEU A 175 8.67 11.07 -14.95
N THR A 176 7.36 11.29 -14.85
CA THR A 176 6.79 12.64 -14.79
C THR A 176 6.98 13.21 -13.38
N LEU A 177 7.73 14.29 -13.28
CA LEU A 177 7.95 15.04 -12.05
C LEU A 177 7.36 16.45 -12.19
N PRO A 178 6.71 16.99 -11.15
CA PRO A 178 6.19 18.35 -11.20
C PRO A 178 7.33 19.35 -11.27
N PRO A 179 7.22 20.41 -12.06
CA PRO A 179 8.25 21.44 -12.18
C PRO A 179 8.42 22.20 -10.87
N GLY A 180 9.66 22.60 -10.57
CA GLY A 180 9.98 23.44 -9.41
C GLY A 180 10.17 22.69 -8.09
N TYR A 181 9.98 21.37 -8.08
CA TYR A 181 10.16 20.54 -6.89
C TYR A 181 11.43 19.68 -6.98
N ASN A 182 12.01 19.37 -5.82
CA ASN A 182 13.13 18.42 -5.68
C ASN A 182 14.34 18.71 -6.58
N PRO A 183 14.90 19.94 -6.62
CA PRO A 183 15.98 20.31 -7.55
C PRO A 183 17.22 19.42 -7.39
N ARG A 184 17.58 19.03 -6.15
CA ARG A 184 18.73 18.16 -5.88
C ARG A 184 18.55 16.75 -6.45
N SER A 185 17.33 16.21 -6.40
CA SER A 185 17.04 14.89 -7.00
C SER A 185 17.09 14.94 -8.52
N LEU A 186 16.63 16.02 -9.11
CA LEU A 186 16.72 16.25 -10.57
C LEU A 186 18.17 16.39 -11.02
N GLU A 187 18.99 17.13 -10.28
CA GLU A 187 20.42 17.28 -10.54
C GLU A 187 21.16 15.94 -10.42
N LEU A 188 20.86 15.16 -9.37
CA LEU A 188 21.41 13.81 -9.23
C LEU A 188 21.02 12.93 -10.41
N GLY A 189 19.74 12.89 -10.78
CA GLY A 189 19.27 12.13 -11.93
C GLY A 189 19.95 12.54 -13.25
N ALA A 190 20.15 13.84 -13.47
CA ALA A 190 20.87 14.35 -14.62
C ALA A 190 22.36 13.92 -14.61
N SER A 191 23.02 13.99 -13.46
CA SER A 191 24.41 13.59 -13.32
C SER A 191 24.61 12.09 -13.55
N LEU A 192 23.69 11.25 -13.06
CA LEU A 192 23.73 9.80 -13.28
C LEU A 192 23.51 9.47 -14.77
N ARG A 193 22.54 10.09 -15.41
CA ARG A 193 22.30 9.91 -16.85
C ARG A 193 23.52 10.30 -17.70
N ALA A 194 24.20 11.40 -17.34
CA ALA A 194 25.40 11.83 -18.04
C ALA A 194 26.57 10.82 -17.90
N ARG A 195 26.72 10.19 -16.72
CA ARG A 195 27.76 9.17 -16.48
C ARG A 195 27.51 7.88 -17.28
N HIS A 196 26.26 7.51 -17.49
CA HIS A 196 25.88 6.28 -18.20
C HIS A 196 25.55 6.50 -19.68
N ASN A 197 26.06 7.55 -20.32
CA ASN A 197 25.92 7.86 -21.75
C ASN A 197 24.48 7.83 -22.30
N GLY A 198 23.47 7.95 -21.43
CA GLY A 198 22.05 8.10 -21.80
C GLY A 198 21.35 6.87 -22.39
N ASN A 199 22.04 5.75 -22.61
CA ASN A 199 21.51 4.61 -23.38
C ASN A 199 21.13 3.39 -22.55
N GLU A 200 21.45 3.35 -21.24
CA GLU A 200 21.06 2.23 -20.41
C GLU A 200 20.06 2.67 -19.32
N PRO A 201 18.99 1.91 -19.10
CA PRO A 201 18.13 2.15 -17.95
C PRO A 201 18.97 1.96 -16.69
N ILE A 202 19.00 2.97 -15.83
CA ILE A 202 19.59 2.86 -14.50
C ILE A 202 18.69 1.91 -13.70
N THR A 203 19.05 0.65 -13.68
CA THR A 203 18.18 -0.41 -13.19
C THR A 203 18.18 -0.51 -11.68
N ASN A 204 19.24 -0.07 -10.99
CA ASN A 204 19.32 -0.20 -9.52
C ASN A 204 20.04 1.01 -8.89
N ILE A 205 19.28 1.95 -8.35
CA ILE A 205 19.82 2.95 -7.41
C ILE A 205 19.34 2.57 -6.02
N ARG A 206 20.23 2.08 -5.18
CA ARG A 206 19.97 1.94 -3.76
C ARG A 206 20.48 3.19 -3.03
N VAL A 207 19.57 4.01 -2.54
CA VAL A 207 19.92 5.09 -1.61
C VAL A 207 19.89 4.48 -0.21
N VAL A 208 21.06 4.35 0.40
CA VAL A 208 21.18 3.90 1.78
C VAL A 208 21.28 5.13 2.67
N ASP A 209 20.49 5.13 3.74
CA ASP A 209 20.48 6.19 4.74
C ASP A 209 21.89 6.45 5.29
N GLY A 210 22.27 7.71 5.41
CA GLY A 210 23.60 8.10 5.91
C GLY A 210 24.63 8.52 4.85
N GLY A 211 24.22 8.77 3.62
CA GLY A 211 25.10 9.40 2.60
C GLY A 211 26.10 8.46 1.93
N ARG A 212 26.00 7.15 2.14
CA ARG A 212 26.72 6.17 1.32
C ARG A 212 25.85 5.82 0.12
N GLN A 213 26.35 6.10 -1.04
CA GLN A 213 25.79 5.68 -2.31
C GLN A 213 26.52 4.40 -2.72
N ASP A 214 25.87 3.26 -2.53
CA ASP A 214 26.36 2.02 -3.12
C ASP A 214 25.59 1.80 -4.44
N PHE A 215 26.30 1.88 -5.53
CA PHE A 215 25.79 1.53 -6.85
C PHE A 215 26.08 0.04 -7.07
N CYS A 216 25.04 -0.78 -7.07
CA CYS A 216 25.15 -2.12 -7.60
C CYS A 216 24.86 -2.05 -9.11
N GLY A 217 25.91 -2.13 -9.92
CA GLY A 217 25.80 -2.60 -11.29
C GLY A 217 25.83 -4.12 -11.23
N ASP A 218 24.81 -4.76 -11.72
CA ASP A 218 24.86 -6.20 -11.98
C ASP A 218 25.57 -6.42 -13.31
N ASP A 219 26.63 -7.20 -13.26
CA ASP A 219 27.32 -7.77 -14.42
C ASP A 219 26.44 -8.84 -15.11
#